data_50c754b43739f6608e290955919c3f12
#
_entry.id   50c754b43739f6608e290955919c3f12
#
_cell.length_a   1.000
_cell.length_b   1.000
_cell.length_c   1.000
_cell.angle_alpha   90.00
_cell.angle_beta   90.00
_cell.angle_gamma   90.00
#
_symmetry.space_group_name_H-M   'P 1'
#
loop_
_entity.id
_entity.type
_entity.pdbx_description
1 polymer ?
#
loop_
_entity_poly.entity_id
_entity_poly.type
_entity_poly.pdbx_seq_one_letter_code
_entity_poly.pdbx_strand_id
1 'polypeptide(L)'
;MVFARTSKAAARLSGQFSSHGAIKTYLAVAEGNAPGGELEGFILKDEATGSSALVPENTCGAKSARLTYAPIAYRKGRTLIRVTLHTGRHHQIRVQLAGAGYPLWGDQRYNRDARPGQQIALWACSLEIEHPTLHTRLRFTSTPSGGVWKDFSDILPAAVQGIGIAYIDHNIIAAIKPQGLQTAAADGEGDSLEARLAAAYGEAYPAHRLDVNTEGLVLFARNRKALYGLTEALEQRTIRKFYRCTVKGCPEKKEDTLTAYCVKDADNSYMRVYDRPVQGGRDMVTKYRVISRRGDRSVLEVELVTGRTHQIRAHLAHIGCPILGDDKYGDREFNKANKKYAQALRSVRVELHFPEESSLGY
;
A
#
# COMPACT_ATOMS: atom_id res chain seq x y z
N MET A 1 6.84 -22.92 6.98
CA MET A 1 7.36 -23.94 6.03
C MET A 1 6.19 -24.64 5.39
N VAL A 2 6.35 -25.15 4.15
CA VAL A 2 5.37 -26.00 3.48
C VAL A 2 5.94 -27.38 3.28
N PHE A 3 5.13 -28.40 3.51
CA PHE A 3 5.53 -29.81 3.34
C PHE A 3 4.59 -30.47 2.33
N ALA A 4 5.12 -31.23 1.40
CA ALA A 4 4.37 -32.04 0.48
C ALA A 4 4.06 -33.41 1.10
N ARG A 5 2.84 -33.92 0.87
CA ARG A 5 2.44 -35.26 1.31
C ARG A 5 2.77 -36.37 0.31
N THR A 6 3.14 -35.98 -0.92
CA THR A 6 3.49 -36.92 -1.99
C THR A 6 4.69 -36.41 -2.77
N SER A 7 5.48 -37.30 -3.39
CA SER A 7 6.62 -36.96 -4.24
C SER A 7 6.23 -36.09 -5.42
N LYS A 8 5.07 -36.30 -6.03
CA LYS A 8 4.54 -35.48 -7.13
C LYS A 8 4.26 -34.03 -6.66
N ALA A 9 3.65 -33.86 -5.48
CA ALA A 9 3.42 -32.55 -4.91
C ALA A 9 4.74 -31.87 -4.52
N ALA A 10 5.72 -32.66 -3.99
CA ALA A 10 7.05 -32.13 -3.66
C ALA A 10 7.77 -31.58 -4.89
N ALA A 11 7.76 -32.30 -6.02
CA ALA A 11 8.37 -31.86 -7.26
C ALA A 11 7.71 -30.57 -7.80
N ARG A 12 6.38 -30.49 -7.78
CA ARG A 12 5.63 -29.29 -8.22
C ARG A 12 5.88 -28.07 -7.34
N LEU A 13 5.88 -28.24 -6.02
CA LEU A 13 6.21 -27.17 -5.09
C LEU A 13 7.68 -26.71 -5.25
N SER A 14 8.62 -27.66 -5.36
CA SER A 14 10.03 -27.34 -5.63
C SER A 14 10.20 -26.53 -6.91
N GLY A 15 9.46 -26.92 -7.98
CA GLY A 15 9.41 -26.14 -9.22
C GLY A 15 8.93 -24.72 -9.02
N GLN A 16 7.88 -24.47 -8.23
CA GLN A 16 7.39 -23.13 -7.93
C GLN A 16 8.43 -22.28 -7.17
N PHE A 17 9.17 -22.87 -6.23
CA PHE A 17 10.25 -22.16 -5.53
C PHE A 17 11.43 -21.83 -6.46
N SER A 18 11.77 -22.73 -7.38
CA SER A 18 12.87 -22.55 -8.34
C SER A 18 12.55 -21.54 -9.43
N SER A 19 11.32 -21.53 -9.92
CA SER A 19 10.83 -20.60 -10.97
C SER A 19 10.34 -19.26 -10.44
N HIS A 20 10.50 -18.99 -9.13
CA HIS A 20 9.99 -17.80 -8.45
C HIS A 20 8.45 -17.64 -8.51
N GLY A 21 7.71 -18.71 -8.78
CA GLY A 21 6.24 -18.74 -8.72
C GLY A 21 5.69 -18.67 -7.28
N ALA A 22 6.49 -19.05 -6.29
CA ALA A 22 6.17 -18.90 -4.87
C ALA A 22 6.60 -17.51 -4.37
N ILE A 23 5.64 -16.73 -3.84
CA ILE A 23 5.92 -15.39 -3.29
C ILE A 23 6.17 -15.52 -1.79
N LYS A 24 7.34 -15.08 -1.35
CA LYS A 24 7.74 -15.05 0.07
C LYS A 24 7.87 -13.61 0.53
N THR A 25 7.09 -13.26 1.56
CA THR A 25 7.16 -11.95 2.18
C THR A 25 7.63 -12.07 3.62
N TYR A 26 8.48 -11.15 4.01
CA TYR A 26 9.03 -11.11 5.36
C TYR A 26 8.68 -9.77 6.03
N LEU A 27 8.54 -9.80 7.35
CA LEU A 27 8.65 -8.62 8.20
C LEU A 27 10.02 -8.65 8.88
N ALA A 28 10.62 -7.49 9.00
CA ALA A 28 11.86 -7.34 9.75
C ALA A 28 11.85 -6.02 10.52
N VAL A 29 12.59 -5.97 11.63
CA VAL A 29 12.87 -4.71 12.34
C VAL A 29 14.32 -4.36 12.09
N ALA A 30 14.53 -3.26 11.36
CA ALA A 30 15.85 -2.73 11.03
C ALA A 30 16.23 -1.59 11.97
N GLU A 31 17.50 -1.44 12.28
CA GLU A 31 18.02 -0.30 13.01
C GLU A 31 18.00 0.96 12.13
N GLY A 32 17.72 2.10 12.74
CA GLY A 32 17.65 3.39 12.05
C GLY A 32 16.36 3.60 11.26
N ASN A 33 16.32 4.71 10.51
CA ASN A 33 15.18 5.11 9.66
C ASN A 33 15.40 4.62 8.22
N ALA A 34 15.03 3.37 7.94
CA ALA A 34 15.18 2.76 6.62
C ALA A 34 14.16 3.34 5.63
N PRO A 35 14.58 3.99 4.52
CA PRO A 35 13.69 4.74 3.64
C PRO A 35 12.86 3.85 2.70
N GLY A 36 13.22 2.57 2.56
CA GLY A 36 12.68 1.68 1.56
C GLY A 36 13.44 1.78 0.24
N GLY A 37 13.21 0.81 -0.64
CA GLY A 37 13.87 0.74 -1.94
C GLY A 37 14.12 -0.68 -2.43
N GLU A 38 14.97 -0.76 -3.42
CA GLU A 38 15.44 -1.99 -4.02
C GLU A 38 16.93 -2.18 -3.73
N LEU A 39 17.32 -3.38 -3.36
CA LEU A 39 18.73 -3.77 -3.16
C LEU A 39 19.10 -4.87 -4.14
N GLU A 40 20.07 -4.57 -4.98
CA GLU A 40 20.65 -5.49 -5.94
C GLU A 40 22.16 -5.67 -5.63
N GLY A 41 22.72 -6.80 -6.01
CA GLY A 41 24.14 -7.10 -5.85
C GLY A 41 24.44 -8.57 -5.95
N PHE A 42 25.65 -8.95 -5.60
CA PHE A 42 26.14 -10.33 -5.63
C PHE A 42 26.50 -10.80 -4.23
N ILE A 43 26.09 -12.01 -3.90
CA ILE A 43 26.30 -12.62 -2.61
C ILE A 43 27.15 -13.89 -2.79
N LEU A 44 28.23 -13.95 -2.02
CA LEU A 44 29.03 -15.15 -1.85
C LEU A 44 28.77 -15.75 -0.47
N LYS A 45 28.48 -17.06 -0.43
CA LYS A 45 28.39 -17.82 0.80
C LYS A 45 29.77 -18.32 1.17
N ASP A 46 30.19 -18.08 2.38
CA ASP A 46 31.34 -18.70 2.98
C ASP A 46 30.94 -20.04 3.64
N GLU A 47 31.34 -21.12 3.06
CA GLU A 47 30.99 -22.46 3.56
C GLU A 47 31.66 -22.79 4.89
N ALA A 48 32.82 -22.21 5.18
CA ALA A 48 33.58 -22.46 6.42
C ALA A 48 32.92 -21.78 7.63
N THR A 49 32.51 -20.54 7.49
CA THR A 49 31.88 -19.77 8.58
C THR A 49 30.33 -19.85 8.55
N GLY A 50 29.74 -20.35 7.47
CA GLY A 50 28.32 -20.32 7.25
C GLY A 50 27.77 -18.88 7.22
N SER A 51 28.56 -17.90 6.81
CA SER A 51 28.16 -16.50 6.60
C SER A 51 27.94 -16.21 5.11
N SER A 52 27.53 -15.00 4.80
CA SER A 52 27.42 -14.50 3.44
C SER A 52 27.97 -13.08 3.40
N ALA A 53 28.56 -12.68 2.27
CA ALA A 53 29.08 -11.34 2.07
C ALA A 53 28.59 -10.76 0.74
N LEU A 54 28.41 -9.44 0.69
CA LEU A 54 28.29 -8.71 -0.58
C LEU A 54 29.66 -8.63 -1.23
N VAL A 55 29.73 -9.01 -2.49
CA VAL A 55 30.97 -9.08 -3.26
C VAL A 55 30.78 -8.48 -4.66
N PRO A 56 31.86 -8.10 -5.34
CA PRO A 56 31.80 -7.70 -6.75
C PRO A 56 31.23 -8.80 -7.65
N GLU A 57 30.60 -8.41 -8.76
CA GLU A 57 29.98 -9.31 -9.73
C GLU A 57 30.93 -10.42 -10.23
N ASN A 58 32.18 -10.06 -10.47
CA ASN A 58 33.21 -10.99 -11.02
C ASN A 58 33.81 -11.95 -9.98
N THR A 59 33.29 -11.99 -8.76
CA THR A 59 33.79 -12.90 -7.73
C THR A 59 33.34 -14.33 -8.02
N CYS A 60 34.29 -15.26 -8.09
CA CYS A 60 34.01 -16.67 -8.37
C CYS A 60 33.02 -17.25 -7.34
N GLY A 61 31.95 -17.90 -7.80
CA GLY A 61 30.91 -18.47 -6.93
C GLY A 61 29.88 -17.48 -6.41
N ALA A 62 30.02 -16.19 -6.69
CA ALA A 62 29.01 -15.18 -6.34
C ALA A 62 27.71 -15.39 -7.12
N LYS A 63 26.58 -15.12 -6.48
CA LYS A 63 25.25 -15.26 -7.07
C LYS A 63 24.49 -13.94 -6.99
N SER A 64 23.86 -13.54 -8.10
CA SER A 64 22.98 -12.36 -8.14
C SER A 64 21.89 -12.47 -7.09
N ALA A 65 21.63 -11.36 -6.39
CA ALA A 65 20.64 -11.24 -5.32
C ALA A 65 19.87 -9.94 -5.48
N ARG A 66 18.54 -10.03 -5.41
CA ARG A 66 17.63 -8.90 -5.53
C ARG A 66 16.48 -9.01 -4.54
N LEU A 67 16.21 -7.93 -3.81
CA LEU A 67 15.04 -7.77 -2.94
C LEU A 67 14.51 -6.36 -3.03
N THR A 68 13.22 -6.20 -2.69
CA THR A 68 12.62 -4.91 -2.42
C THR A 68 12.18 -4.84 -0.96
N TYR A 69 12.29 -3.66 -0.35
CA TYR A 69 11.80 -3.44 1.00
C TYR A 69 11.09 -2.11 1.12
N ALA A 70 10.07 -2.06 1.97
CA ALA A 70 9.25 -0.87 2.20
C ALA A 70 9.07 -0.64 3.70
N PRO A 71 9.27 0.62 4.19
CA PRO A 71 8.99 0.95 5.57
C PRO A 71 7.48 0.90 5.84
N ILE A 72 7.12 0.38 7.01
CA ILE A 72 5.75 0.35 7.51
C ILE A 72 5.56 1.37 8.62
N ALA A 73 6.50 1.40 9.58
CA ALA A 73 6.50 2.36 10.68
C ALA A 73 7.91 2.55 11.24
N TYR A 74 8.18 3.75 11.76
CA TYR A 74 9.41 4.07 12.48
C TYR A 74 9.09 4.39 13.92
N ARG A 75 9.67 3.64 14.87
CA ARG A 75 9.46 3.79 16.32
C ARG A 75 10.73 3.48 17.09
N LYS A 76 11.02 4.27 18.11
CA LYS A 76 12.15 4.04 19.03
C LYS A 76 13.49 3.79 18.31
N GLY A 77 13.79 4.56 17.27
CA GLY A 77 15.04 4.44 16.52
C GLY A 77 15.09 3.26 15.54
N ARG A 78 13.98 2.55 15.28
CA ARG A 78 13.89 1.34 14.45
C ARG A 78 12.78 1.43 13.44
N THR A 79 12.97 0.81 12.30
CA THR A 79 11.95 0.72 11.24
C THR A 79 11.43 -0.70 11.13
N LEU A 80 10.12 -0.86 11.29
CA LEU A 80 9.43 -2.07 10.83
C LEU A 80 9.35 -2.00 9.30
N ILE A 81 9.94 -2.97 8.61
CA ILE A 81 9.98 -3.07 7.16
C ILE A 81 9.30 -4.34 6.66
N ARG A 82 8.68 -4.24 5.50
CA ARG A 82 8.25 -5.39 4.69
C ARG A 82 9.29 -5.66 3.63
N VAL A 83 9.70 -6.92 3.50
CA VAL A 83 10.70 -7.35 2.52
C VAL A 83 10.08 -8.37 1.57
N THR A 84 10.26 -8.17 0.28
CA THR A 84 9.90 -9.12 -0.78
C THR A 84 11.17 -9.60 -1.47
N LEU A 85 11.37 -10.92 -1.48
CA LEU A 85 12.51 -11.54 -2.13
C LEU A 85 12.21 -11.85 -3.59
N HIS A 86 13.04 -11.33 -4.50
CA HIS A 86 13.05 -11.70 -5.93
C HIS A 86 14.03 -12.85 -6.20
N THR A 87 15.01 -13.04 -5.32
CA THR A 87 15.94 -14.17 -5.29
C THR A 87 15.98 -14.76 -3.87
N GLY A 88 16.51 -15.96 -3.71
CA GLY A 88 16.58 -16.64 -2.40
C GLY A 88 17.99 -17.10 -2.07
N ARG A 89 18.92 -16.18 -1.79
CA ARG A 89 20.29 -16.52 -1.41
C ARG A 89 20.43 -16.71 0.10
N HIS A 90 21.45 -17.44 0.50
CA HIS A 90 21.75 -17.65 1.90
C HIS A 90 21.97 -16.29 2.61
N HIS A 91 21.29 -16.07 3.72
CA HIS A 91 21.29 -14.83 4.52
C HIS A 91 20.98 -13.53 3.74
N GLN A 92 20.36 -13.61 2.58
CA GLN A 92 20.19 -12.50 1.64
C GLN A 92 19.66 -11.23 2.30
N ILE A 93 18.51 -11.29 2.99
CA ILE A 93 17.89 -10.13 3.64
C ILE A 93 18.85 -9.51 4.65
N ARG A 94 19.50 -10.33 5.45
CA ARG A 94 20.39 -9.92 6.53
C ARG A 94 21.61 -9.16 6.00
N VAL A 95 22.32 -9.73 5.01
CA VAL A 95 23.55 -9.14 4.48
C VAL A 95 23.29 -7.92 3.59
N GLN A 96 22.20 -7.91 2.80
CA GLN A 96 21.88 -6.76 1.95
C GLN A 96 21.42 -5.55 2.76
N LEU A 97 20.57 -5.74 3.77
CA LEU A 97 20.16 -4.63 4.64
C LEU A 97 21.30 -4.12 5.52
N ALA A 98 22.14 -4.99 6.03
CA ALA A 98 23.34 -4.56 6.77
C ALA A 98 24.30 -3.77 5.89
N GLY A 99 24.54 -4.22 4.65
CA GLY A 99 25.34 -3.50 3.66
C GLY A 99 24.77 -2.15 3.25
N ALA A 100 23.45 -1.99 3.31
CA ALA A 100 22.76 -0.72 3.07
C ALA A 100 22.74 0.22 4.30
N GLY A 101 23.33 -0.18 5.44
CA GLY A 101 23.36 0.62 6.66
C GLY A 101 22.15 0.45 7.59
N TYR A 102 21.28 -0.54 7.32
CA TYR A 102 20.08 -0.84 8.09
C TYR A 102 20.10 -2.28 8.61
N PRO A 103 21.09 -2.66 9.45
CA PRO A 103 21.18 -4.03 9.97
C PRO A 103 19.94 -4.39 10.78
N LEU A 104 19.60 -5.68 10.81
CA LEU A 104 18.43 -6.14 11.55
C LEU A 104 18.68 -6.15 13.05
N TRP A 105 17.65 -5.77 13.82
CA TRP A 105 17.66 -5.92 15.27
C TRP A 105 17.98 -7.36 15.68
N GLY A 106 18.91 -7.52 16.62
CA GLY A 106 19.30 -8.80 17.18
C GLY A 106 20.08 -9.72 16.24
N ASP A 107 20.49 -9.23 15.06
CA ASP A 107 21.32 -10.01 14.15
C ASP A 107 22.78 -9.99 14.57
N GLN A 108 23.18 -10.93 15.41
CA GLN A 108 24.54 -11.00 15.97
C GLN A 108 25.64 -11.26 14.92
N ARG A 109 25.30 -11.58 13.68
CA ARG A 109 26.27 -11.84 12.61
C ARG A 109 26.54 -10.62 11.73
N TYR A 110 25.51 -9.83 11.48
CA TYR A 110 25.59 -8.69 10.55
C TYR A 110 25.28 -7.34 11.20
N ASN A 111 24.89 -7.32 12.47
CA ASN A 111 24.67 -6.11 13.26
C ASN A 111 25.70 -6.06 14.40
N ARG A 112 26.63 -5.12 14.35
CA ARG A 112 27.70 -4.97 15.36
C ARG A 112 27.16 -4.54 16.73
N ASP A 113 26.00 -3.89 16.76
CA ASP A 113 25.37 -3.39 18.00
C ASP A 113 24.42 -4.43 18.63
N ALA A 114 24.25 -5.60 18.01
CA ALA A 114 23.43 -6.66 18.55
C ALA A 114 24.03 -7.26 19.80
N ARG A 115 23.23 -7.38 20.86
CA ARG A 115 23.66 -7.92 22.14
C ARG A 115 23.46 -9.44 22.21
N PRO A 116 24.31 -10.19 22.90
CA PRO A 116 24.09 -11.60 23.16
C PRO A 116 22.70 -11.89 23.72
N GLY A 117 22.05 -12.94 23.25
CA GLY A 117 20.70 -13.33 23.68
C GLY A 117 19.54 -12.62 22.96
N GLN A 118 19.81 -11.57 22.18
CA GLN A 118 18.79 -10.99 21.31
C GLN A 118 18.44 -11.95 20.17
N GLN A 119 17.15 -12.15 19.93
CA GLN A 119 16.69 -12.87 18.75
C GLN A 119 16.61 -11.93 17.56
N ILE A 120 17.07 -12.40 16.40
CA ILE A 120 16.97 -11.65 15.15
C ILE A 120 15.51 -11.33 14.82
N ALA A 121 15.22 -10.07 14.53
CA ALA A 121 13.90 -9.62 14.13
C ALA A 121 13.68 -9.79 12.63
N LEU A 122 13.58 -11.04 12.19
CA LEU A 122 13.25 -11.43 10.82
C LEU A 122 12.22 -12.55 10.85
N TRP A 123 11.07 -12.31 10.22
CA TRP A 123 9.92 -13.20 10.27
C TRP A 123 9.34 -13.44 8.87
N ALA A 124 9.22 -14.69 8.45
CA ALA A 124 8.51 -15.06 7.22
C ALA A 124 7.00 -14.93 7.47
N CYS A 125 6.42 -13.78 7.11
CA CYS A 125 5.05 -13.43 7.48
C CYS A 125 3.99 -13.89 6.49
N SER A 126 4.36 -14.11 5.21
CA SER A 126 3.42 -14.60 4.20
C SER A 126 4.12 -15.49 3.18
N LEU A 127 3.44 -16.56 2.80
CA LEU A 127 3.81 -17.45 1.72
C LEU A 127 2.60 -17.62 0.79
N GLU A 128 2.77 -17.28 -0.50
CA GLU A 128 1.77 -17.54 -1.53
C GLU A 128 2.31 -18.59 -2.50
N ILE A 129 1.51 -19.62 -2.74
CA ILE A 129 1.81 -20.73 -3.66
C ILE A 129 0.57 -21.10 -4.46
N GLU A 130 0.75 -21.75 -5.58
CA GLU A 130 -0.31 -22.47 -6.26
C GLU A 130 -0.43 -23.88 -5.64
N HIS A 131 -1.67 -24.31 -5.31
CA HIS A 131 -1.89 -25.66 -4.81
C HIS A 131 -1.46 -26.70 -5.86
N PRO A 132 -0.59 -27.66 -5.51
CA PRO A 132 0.05 -28.52 -6.50
C PRO A 132 -0.90 -29.47 -7.26
N THR A 133 -2.16 -29.58 -6.84
CA THR A 133 -3.17 -30.43 -7.48
C THR A 133 -4.38 -29.64 -7.96
N LEU A 134 -4.88 -28.71 -7.12
CA LEU A 134 -6.11 -27.96 -7.41
C LEU A 134 -5.84 -26.71 -8.29
N HIS A 135 -4.58 -26.33 -8.47
CA HIS A 135 -4.17 -25.14 -9.24
C HIS A 135 -4.80 -23.81 -8.75
N THR A 136 -5.28 -23.80 -7.51
CA THR A 136 -5.78 -22.59 -6.84
C THR A 136 -4.66 -21.89 -6.10
N ARG A 137 -4.68 -20.55 -6.07
CA ARG A 137 -3.71 -19.77 -5.31
C ARG A 137 -4.04 -19.83 -3.82
N LEU A 138 -3.06 -20.23 -3.02
CA LEU A 138 -3.16 -20.32 -1.57
C LEU A 138 -2.21 -19.30 -0.95
N ARG A 139 -2.69 -18.62 0.09
CA ARG A 139 -1.89 -17.70 0.91
C ARG A 139 -1.94 -18.12 2.37
N PHE A 140 -0.76 -18.24 2.97
CA PHE A 140 -0.58 -18.54 4.40
C PHE A 140 0.08 -17.35 5.06
N THR A 141 -0.39 -16.96 6.24
CA THR A 141 0.14 -15.83 7.00
C THR A 141 0.50 -16.24 8.43
N SER A 142 1.46 -15.55 8.99
CA SER A 142 1.90 -15.73 10.39
C SER A 142 2.39 -14.41 10.95
N THR A 143 1.94 -14.07 12.16
CA THR A 143 2.26 -12.80 12.83
C THR A 143 3.33 -13.02 13.89
N PRO A 144 4.43 -12.25 13.88
CA PRO A 144 5.43 -12.32 14.94
C PRO A 144 4.89 -11.74 16.25
N SER A 145 5.46 -12.20 17.37
CA SER A 145 5.09 -11.71 18.70
C SER A 145 6.29 -11.69 19.65
N GLY A 146 6.15 -10.95 20.73
CA GLY A 146 7.21 -10.87 21.77
C GLY A 146 8.39 -9.99 21.37
N GLY A 147 9.39 -9.89 22.26
CA GLY A 147 10.64 -9.14 21.99
C GLY A 147 10.40 -7.74 21.42
N VAL A 148 11.23 -7.34 20.45
CA VAL A 148 11.13 -6.04 19.77
C VAL A 148 9.83 -5.84 18.95
N TRP A 149 9.15 -6.93 18.58
CA TRP A 149 7.86 -6.86 17.87
C TRP A 149 6.75 -6.19 18.68
N LYS A 150 6.86 -6.17 20.03
CA LYS A 150 5.91 -5.47 20.92
C LYS A 150 5.82 -3.98 20.61
N ASP A 151 6.90 -3.37 20.13
CA ASP A 151 6.91 -1.94 19.78
C ASP A 151 5.99 -1.62 18.58
N PHE A 152 5.54 -2.64 17.84
CA PHE A 152 4.70 -2.54 16.64
C PHE A 152 3.42 -3.39 16.75
N SER A 153 3.07 -3.89 17.94
CA SER A 153 2.00 -4.88 18.14
C SER A 153 0.63 -4.44 17.59
N ASP A 154 0.35 -3.15 17.62
CA ASP A 154 -0.89 -2.54 17.14
C ASP A 154 -1.03 -2.58 15.59
N ILE A 155 0.08 -2.57 14.86
CA ILE A 155 0.08 -2.54 13.39
C ILE A 155 0.54 -3.86 12.74
N LEU A 156 1.15 -4.78 13.49
CA LEU A 156 1.62 -6.05 12.97
C LEU A 156 0.53 -6.87 12.28
N PRO A 157 -0.72 -6.98 12.79
CA PRO A 157 -1.76 -7.76 12.13
C PRO A 157 -2.06 -7.25 10.71
N ALA A 158 -2.20 -5.93 10.52
CA ALA A 158 -2.40 -5.34 9.20
C ALA A 158 -1.13 -5.43 8.34
N ALA A 159 0.04 -5.26 8.94
CA ALA A 159 1.31 -5.40 8.24
C ALA A 159 1.47 -6.79 7.62
N VAL A 160 1.05 -7.85 8.30
CA VAL A 160 1.03 -9.22 7.76
C VAL A 160 0.07 -9.33 6.57
N GLN A 161 -1.06 -8.63 6.60
CA GLN A 161 -2.04 -8.58 5.50
C GLN A 161 -1.60 -7.68 4.32
N GLY A 162 -0.48 -7.00 4.43
CA GLY A 162 0.02 -6.13 3.37
C GLY A 162 -0.55 -4.71 3.39
N ILE A 163 -1.14 -4.32 4.52
CA ILE A 163 -1.78 -3.02 4.70
C ILE A 163 -0.94 -2.16 5.62
N GLY A 164 -0.68 -0.92 5.19
CA GLY A 164 -0.11 0.12 6.03
C GLY A 164 -1.20 0.76 6.90
N ILE A 165 -0.85 1.09 8.14
CA ILE A 165 -1.72 1.79 9.07
C ILE A 165 -1.09 3.15 9.38
N ALA A 166 -1.82 4.22 9.05
CA ALA A 166 -1.41 5.59 9.38
C ALA A 166 -1.84 5.97 10.80
N TYR A 167 -3.00 5.48 11.23
CA TYR A 167 -3.52 5.69 12.58
C TYR A 167 -4.44 4.54 12.98
N ILE A 168 -4.43 4.17 14.26
CA ILE A 168 -5.36 3.19 14.82
C ILE A 168 -5.60 3.48 16.31
N ASP A 169 -6.87 3.45 16.71
CA ASP A 169 -7.31 3.42 18.08
C ASP A 169 -8.47 2.41 18.27
N HIS A 170 -9.27 2.52 19.32
CA HIS A 170 -10.39 1.61 19.57
C HIS A 170 -11.63 1.92 18.72
N ASN A 171 -11.73 3.09 18.11
CA ASN A 171 -12.85 3.52 17.28
C ASN A 171 -12.54 3.54 15.79
N ILE A 172 -11.32 3.96 15.41
CA ILE A 172 -10.97 4.31 14.02
C ILE A 172 -9.69 3.61 13.57
N ILE A 173 -9.67 3.25 12.30
CA ILE A 173 -8.46 2.87 11.56
C ILE A 173 -8.33 3.81 10.36
N ALA A 174 -7.20 4.51 10.22
CA ALA A 174 -6.79 5.14 8.98
C ALA A 174 -5.80 4.21 8.27
N ALA A 175 -6.30 3.47 7.30
CA ALA A 175 -5.51 2.49 6.54
C ALA A 175 -5.02 3.06 5.21
N ILE A 176 -3.86 2.59 4.75
CA ILE A 176 -3.29 2.94 3.44
C ILE A 176 -3.66 1.86 2.44
N LYS A 177 -4.62 2.15 1.57
CA LYS A 177 -5.06 1.26 0.49
C LYS A 177 -4.01 1.22 -0.62
N PRO A 178 -3.47 0.06 -1.00
CA PRO A 178 -2.64 -0.05 -2.19
C PRO A 178 -3.48 0.09 -3.48
N GLN A 179 -2.82 0.42 -4.60
CA GLN A 179 -3.43 0.32 -5.93
C GLN A 179 -3.81 -1.13 -6.25
N GLY A 180 -4.84 -1.30 -7.05
CA GLY A 180 -5.33 -2.62 -7.47
C GLY A 180 -6.19 -3.36 -6.45
N LEU A 181 -6.27 -2.88 -5.20
CA LEU A 181 -7.11 -3.47 -4.16
C LEU A 181 -8.45 -2.70 -4.07
N GLN A 182 -9.56 -3.42 -3.97
CA GLN A 182 -10.86 -2.83 -3.67
C GLN A 182 -10.91 -2.33 -2.23
N THR A 183 -11.71 -1.27 -1.97
CA THR A 183 -11.97 -0.85 -0.57
C THR A 183 -12.85 -1.86 0.15
N ALA A 184 -13.94 -2.28 -0.49
CA ALA A 184 -14.85 -3.34 -0.06
C ALA A 184 -15.25 -4.16 -1.30
N ALA A 185 -15.49 -5.45 -1.16
CA ALA A 185 -16.01 -6.30 -2.22
C ALA A 185 -17.51 -6.02 -2.44
N ALA A 186 -17.94 -6.05 -3.71
CA ALA A 186 -19.32 -5.70 -4.06
C ALA A 186 -20.35 -6.69 -3.53
N ASP A 187 -19.97 -7.94 -3.46
CA ASP A 187 -20.74 -9.10 -3.00
C ASP A 187 -20.40 -9.52 -1.56
N GLY A 188 -19.52 -8.76 -0.88
CA GLY A 188 -19.01 -9.11 0.44
C GLY A 188 -17.98 -10.24 0.44
N GLU A 189 -17.73 -10.86 -0.71
CA GLU A 189 -16.73 -11.91 -0.88
C GLU A 189 -15.54 -11.41 -1.72
N GLY A 190 -14.35 -11.93 -1.45
CA GLY A 190 -13.14 -11.60 -2.20
C GLY A 190 -12.15 -10.71 -1.45
N ASP A 191 -10.98 -10.51 -2.09
CA ASP A 191 -9.86 -9.76 -1.52
C ASP A 191 -10.13 -8.25 -1.57
N SER A 192 -10.30 -7.64 -0.42
CA SER A 192 -10.54 -6.21 -0.25
C SER A 192 -9.79 -5.66 0.96
N LEU A 193 -9.66 -4.34 1.03
CA LEU A 193 -9.07 -3.68 2.20
C LEU A 193 -9.90 -3.97 3.47
N GLU A 194 -11.22 -3.95 3.35
CA GLU A 194 -12.16 -4.31 4.42
C GLU A 194 -11.92 -5.74 4.92
N ALA A 195 -11.91 -6.72 4.02
CA ALA A 195 -11.67 -8.13 4.36
C ALA A 195 -10.30 -8.33 5.04
N ARG A 196 -9.25 -7.67 4.56
CA ARG A 196 -7.91 -7.74 5.15
C ARG A 196 -7.83 -7.10 6.53
N LEU A 197 -8.53 -5.96 6.75
CA LEU A 197 -8.59 -5.31 8.05
C LEU A 197 -9.46 -6.11 9.03
N ALA A 198 -10.58 -6.68 8.58
CA ALA A 198 -11.39 -7.56 9.38
C ALA A 198 -10.62 -8.82 9.83
N ALA A 199 -9.81 -9.41 8.95
CA ALA A 199 -8.93 -10.52 9.31
C ALA A 199 -7.83 -10.12 10.32
N ALA A 200 -7.42 -8.84 10.34
CA ALA A 200 -6.38 -8.34 11.23
C ALA A 200 -6.92 -7.91 12.61
N TYR A 201 -8.11 -7.30 12.65
CA TYR A 201 -8.61 -6.59 13.83
C TYR A 201 -10.04 -6.99 14.27
N GLY A 202 -10.68 -7.92 13.55
CA GLY A 202 -12.08 -8.24 13.73
C GLY A 202 -12.97 -7.33 12.90
N GLU A 203 -13.80 -6.50 13.54
CA GLU A 203 -14.70 -5.61 12.80
C GLU A 203 -13.94 -4.43 12.16
N ALA A 204 -14.24 -4.14 10.89
CA ALA A 204 -13.70 -3.01 10.16
C ALA A 204 -14.69 -2.57 9.09
N TYR A 205 -15.34 -1.43 9.29
CA TYR A 205 -16.38 -0.90 8.42
C TYR A 205 -15.86 0.33 7.66
N PRO A 206 -15.85 0.36 6.32
CA PRO A 206 -15.37 1.50 5.57
C PRO A 206 -16.31 2.71 5.74
N ALA A 207 -15.81 3.84 6.21
CA ALA A 207 -16.56 5.09 6.29
C ALA A 207 -16.70 5.75 4.91
N HIS A 208 -15.72 5.54 4.04
CA HIS A 208 -15.72 5.96 2.63
C HIS A 208 -14.89 5.01 1.79
N ARG A 209 -14.89 5.22 0.49
CA ARG A 209 -14.16 4.35 -0.45
C ARG A 209 -13.29 5.11 -1.41
N LEU A 210 -12.24 4.44 -1.89
CA LEU A 210 -11.42 4.83 -3.04
C LEU A 210 -11.67 3.87 -4.19
N ASP A 211 -11.48 4.35 -5.43
CA ASP A 211 -11.46 3.48 -6.60
C ASP A 211 -10.35 2.43 -6.50
N VAL A 212 -10.49 1.32 -7.23
CA VAL A 212 -9.51 0.22 -7.22
C VAL A 212 -8.10 0.72 -7.49
N ASN A 213 -7.94 1.57 -8.50
CA ASN A 213 -6.65 2.10 -8.93
C ASN A 213 -6.21 3.38 -8.20
N THR A 214 -7.04 3.92 -7.29
CA THR A 214 -6.65 5.03 -6.41
C THR A 214 -6.01 4.47 -5.14
N GLU A 215 -4.84 4.94 -4.78
CA GLU A 215 -4.15 4.56 -3.54
C GLU A 215 -4.34 5.60 -2.42
N GLY A 216 -3.95 5.23 -1.19
CA GLY A 216 -3.83 6.15 -0.07
C GLY A 216 -4.84 5.94 1.05
N LEU A 217 -5.08 6.98 1.83
CA LEU A 217 -5.81 6.92 3.09
C LEU A 217 -7.30 6.62 2.92
N VAL A 218 -7.77 5.63 3.67
CA VAL A 218 -9.19 5.29 3.83
C VAL A 218 -9.49 5.16 5.32
N LEU A 219 -10.56 5.77 5.77
CA LEU A 219 -11.05 5.65 7.15
C LEU A 219 -11.97 4.45 7.29
N PHE A 220 -11.76 3.69 8.35
CA PHE A 220 -12.60 2.58 8.79
C PHE A 220 -13.04 2.80 10.23
N ALA A 221 -14.27 2.45 10.53
CA ALA A 221 -14.77 2.31 11.88
C ALA A 221 -14.50 0.91 12.41
N ARG A 222 -14.17 0.77 13.70
CA ARG A 222 -13.96 -0.51 14.39
C ARG A 222 -15.18 -1.02 15.12
N ASN A 223 -16.25 -0.23 15.13
CA ASN A 223 -17.54 -0.58 15.71
C ASN A 223 -18.65 0.22 15.06
N ARG A 224 -19.91 -0.17 15.29
CA ARG A 224 -21.09 0.46 14.69
C ARG A 224 -21.30 1.91 15.13
N LYS A 225 -20.99 2.23 16.40
CA LYS A 225 -21.10 3.61 16.92
C LYS A 225 -20.13 4.54 16.20
N ALA A 226 -18.88 4.10 16.00
CA ALA A 226 -17.88 4.86 15.26
C ALA A 226 -18.26 5.01 13.78
N LEU A 227 -18.87 3.98 13.16
CA LEU A 227 -19.34 4.08 11.79
C LEU A 227 -20.41 5.17 11.64
N TYR A 228 -21.38 5.19 12.56
CA TYR A 228 -22.41 6.22 12.56
C TYR A 228 -21.80 7.62 12.66
N GLY A 229 -20.93 7.87 13.64
CA GLY A 229 -20.26 9.16 13.81
C GLY A 229 -19.40 9.59 12.63
N LEU A 230 -18.66 8.66 12.00
CA LEU A 230 -17.87 8.97 10.79
C LEU A 230 -18.78 9.28 9.59
N THR A 231 -19.91 8.58 9.45
CA THR A 231 -20.87 8.82 8.36
C THR A 231 -21.51 10.21 8.52
N GLU A 232 -21.96 10.53 9.71
CA GLU A 232 -22.52 11.86 10.04
C GLU A 232 -21.49 12.97 9.77
N ALA A 233 -20.25 12.80 10.22
CA ALA A 233 -19.17 13.77 9.99
C ALA A 233 -18.83 13.95 8.49
N LEU A 234 -18.96 12.89 7.67
CA LEU A 234 -18.83 12.98 6.22
C LEU A 234 -19.97 13.73 5.56
N GLU A 235 -21.21 13.51 6.02
CA GLU A 235 -22.42 14.21 5.54
C GLU A 235 -22.39 15.70 5.91
N GLN A 236 -21.97 16.02 7.13
CA GLN A 236 -21.77 17.38 7.62
C GLN A 236 -20.52 18.07 7.05
N ARG A 237 -19.68 17.35 6.27
CA ARG A 237 -18.44 17.83 5.69
C ARG A 237 -17.39 18.29 6.72
N THR A 238 -17.45 17.79 7.93
CA THR A 238 -16.44 18.02 8.97
C THR A 238 -15.20 17.13 8.78
N ILE A 239 -15.28 16.14 7.90
CA ILE A 239 -14.14 15.37 7.42
C ILE A 239 -13.71 15.90 6.05
N ARG A 240 -12.51 16.50 5.99
CA ARG A 240 -11.93 17.01 4.76
C ARG A 240 -10.93 15.99 4.18
N LYS A 241 -10.98 15.76 2.87
CA LYS A 241 -10.16 14.77 2.17
C LYS A 241 -9.30 15.43 1.12
N PHE A 242 -7.99 15.22 1.20
CA PHE A 242 -7.00 15.79 0.30
C PHE A 242 -6.27 14.70 -0.48
N TYR A 243 -6.12 14.97 -1.75
CA TYR A 243 -5.48 14.07 -2.70
C TYR A 243 -4.30 14.77 -3.35
N ARG A 244 -3.35 13.98 -3.81
CA ARG A 244 -2.29 14.44 -4.71
C ARG A 244 -2.39 13.67 -6.01
N CYS A 245 -2.33 14.39 -7.12
CA CYS A 245 -2.34 13.76 -8.44
C CYS A 245 -1.33 14.42 -9.38
N THR A 246 -0.90 13.65 -10.40
CA THR A 246 -0.16 14.19 -11.53
C THR A 246 -1.09 14.21 -12.73
N VAL A 247 -1.18 15.36 -13.40
CA VAL A 247 -2.05 15.55 -14.57
C VAL A 247 -1.23 15.89 -15.82
N LYS A 248 -1.79 15.62 -17.00
CA LYS A 248 -1.31 16.14 -18.28
C LYS A 248 -1.57 17.64 -18.33
N GLY A 249 -0.62 18.40 -18.83
CA GLY A 249 -0.73 19.84 -18.99
C GLY A 249 -0.71 20.59 -17.66
N CYS A 250 -1.34 21.75 -17.67
CA CYS A 250 -1.48 22.60 -16.51
C CYS A 250 -2.82 23.34 -16.54
N PRO A 251 -3.58 23.32 -15.44
CA PRO A 251 -4.74 24.19 -15.29
C PRO A 251 -4.37 25.66 -15.51
N GLU A 252 -5.30 26.44 -16.07
CA GLU A 252 -5.09 27.89 -16.32
C GLU A 252 -4.79 28.65 -15.03
N LYS A 253 -5.54 28.37 -13.96
CA LYS A 253 -5.36 29.00 -12.67
C LYS A 253 -4.44 28.17 -11.77
N LYS A 254 -3.67 28.82 -10.91
CA LYS A 254 -2.84 28.13 -9.89
C LYS A 254 -3.69 27.42 -8.85
N GLU A 255 -4.86 27.95 -8.54
CA GLU A 255 -5.84 27.36 -7.64
C GLU A 255 -7.25 27.75 -8.10
N ASP A 256 -8.23 26.85 -7.95
CA ASP A 256 -9.60 27.11 -8.30
C ASP A 256 -10.55 26.18 -7.53
N THR A 257 -11.83 26.58 -7.50
CA THR A 257 -12.94 25.76 -7.05
C THR A 257 -13.79 25.40 -8.26
N LEU A 258 -13.64 24.17 -8.73
CA LEU A 258 -14.42 23.64 -9.84
C LEU A 258 -15.80 23.24 -9.35
N THR A 259 -16.84 23.74 -10.03
CA THR A 259 -18.23 23.38 -9.80
C THR A 259 -18.84 22.87 -11.10
N ALA A 260 -19.52 21.74 -11.05
CA ALA A 260 -20.13 21.10 -12.21
C ALA A 260 -21.26 20.17 -11.77
N TYR A 261 -21.92 19.55 -12.72
CA TYR A 261 -22.92 18.52 -12.50
C TYR A 261 -22.46 17.21 -13.12
N CYS A 262 -22.76 16.09 -12.49
CA CYS A 262 -22.38 14.78 -13.01
C CYS A 262 -23.55 13.81 -13.06
N VAL A 263 -23.61 13.04 -14.13
CA VAL A 263 -24.55 11.93 -14.32
C VAL A 263 -23.77 10.64 -14.52
N LYS A 264 -24.18 9.57 -13.84
CA LYS A 264 -23.56 8.25 -14.00
C LYS A 264 -24.12 7.62 -15.29
N ASP A 265 -23.25 7.34 -16.23
CA ASP A 265 -23.54 6.45 -17.35
C ASP A 265 -23.44 5.01 -16.83
N ALA A 266 -24.60 4.35 -16.68
CA ALA A 266 -24.68 3.03 -16.07
C ALA A 266 -24.00 1.95 -16.95
N ASP A 267 -24.15 2.05 -18.27
CA ASP A 267 -23.66 1.07 -19.24
C ASP A 267 -22.14 1.03 -19.33
N ASN A 268 -21.51 2.21 -19.19
CA ASN A 268 -20.06 2.35 -19.32
C ASN A 268 -19.32 2.53 -17.97
N SER A 269 -20.04 2.53 -16.85
CA SER A 269 -19.48 2.86 -15.52
C SER A 269 -18.66 4.17 -15.55
N TYR A 270 -19.14 5.16 -16.27
CA TYR A 270 -18.48 6.44 -16.56
C TYR A 270 -19.29 7.60 -15.93
N MET A 271 -18.62 8.68 -15.53
CA MET A 271 -19.27 9.90 -15.07
C MET A 271 -19.16 10.96 -16.15
N ARG A 272 -20.30 11.39 -16.68
CA ARG A 272 -20.38 12.55 -17.60
C ARG A 272 -20.48 13.82 -16.78
N VAL A 273 -19.69 14.81 -17.13
CA VAL A 273 -19.62 16.10 -16.44
C VAL A 273 -20.25 17.20 -17.31
N TYR A 274 -21.02 18.07 -16.70
CA TYR A 274 -21.76 19.16 -17.35
C TYR A 274 -21.57 20.47 -16.57
N ASP A 275 -21.34 21.57 -17.27
CA ASP A 275 -21.19 22.90 -16.67
C ASP A 275 -22.52 23.51 -16.17
N ARG A 276 -23.65 22.93 -16.60
CA ARG A 276 -25.00 23.39 -16.24
C ARG A 276 -25.82 22.26 -15.64
N PRO A 277 -26.84 22.57 -14.82
CA PRO A 277 -27.76 21.57 -14.30
C PRO A 277 -28.39 20.74 -15.43
N VAL A 278 -28.43 19.42 -15.26
CA VAL A 278 -29.06 18.47 -16.18
C VAL A 278 -29.98 17.54 -15.40
N GLN A 279 -30.98 16.98 -16.07
CA GLN A 279 -31.89 16.04 -15.44
C GLN A 279 -31.13 14.83 -14.86
N GLY A 280 -31.37 14.50 -13.59
CA GLY A 280 -30.66 13.45 -12.87
C GLY A 280 -29.20 13.80 -12.48
N GLY A 281 -28.77 15.03 -12.79
CA GLY A 281 -27.41 15.51 -12.44
C GLY A 281 -27.27 15.78 -10.94
N ARG A 282 -26.12 15.44 -10.40
CA ARG A 282 -25.73 15.74 -9.01
C ARG A 282 -24.60 16.76 -9.00
N ASP A 283 -24.66 17.72 -8.08
CA ASP A 283 -23.62 18.71 -7.85
C ASP A 283 -22.26 18.07 -7.57
N MET A 284 -21.20 18.65 -8.09
CA MET A 284 -19.82 18.19 -7.97
C MET A 284 -18.91 19.37 -7.70
N VAL A 285 -18.26 19.39 -6.54
CA VAL A 285 -17.38 20.49 -6.11
C VAL A 285 -16.00 19.91 -5.77
N THR A 286 -14.97 20.40 -6.45
CA THR A 286 -13.58 19.99 -6.29
C THR A 286 -12.70 21.23 -6.23
N LYS A 287 -11.89 21.38 -5.17
CA LYS A 287 -10.88 22.45 -5.11
C LYS A 287 -9.52 21.88 -5.48
N TYR A 288 -8.72 22.65 -6.19
CA TYR A 288 -7.34 22.25 -6.46
C TYR A 288 -6.37 23.42 -6.27
N ARG A 289 -5.09 23.06 -6.05
CA ARG A 289 -3.94 23.95 -6.05
C ARG A 289 -2.80 23.27 -6.79
N VAL A 290 -2.15 24.01 -7.70
CA VAL A 290 -0.95 23.54 -8.42
C VAL A 290 0.25 23.62 -7.49
N ILE A 291 0.88 22.47 -7.21
CA ILE A 291 2.06 22.35 -6.34
C ILE A 291 3.34 22.56 -7.13
N SER A 292 3.42 21.93 -8.32
CA SER A 292 4.58 22.06 -9.19
C SER A 292 4.21 21.83 -10.64
N ARG A 293 5.04 22.38 -11.55
CA ARG A 293 4.96 22.15 -13.00
C ARG A 293 6.30 21.63 -13.49
N ARG A 294 6.27 20.63 -14.38
CA ARG A 294 7.48 20.11 -15.00
C ARG A 294 7.15 19.63 -16.43
N GLY A 295 7.57 20.44 -17.42
CA GLY A 295 7.28 20.19 -18.83
C GLY A 295 5.76 20.18 -19.09
N ASP A 296 5.29 19.09 -19.62
CA ASP A 296 3.90 18.82 -19.99
C ASP A 296 3.03 18.26 -18.85
N ARG A 297 3.49 18.34 -17.60
CA ARG A 297 2.84 17.78 -16.43
C ARG A 297 2.77 18.77 -15.28
N SER A 298 1.72 18.62 -14.46
CA SER A 298 1.58 19.33 -13.19
C SER A 298 1.22 18.38 -12.06
N VAL A 299 1.71 18.68 -10.87
CA VAL A 299 1.29 18.02 -9.62
C VAL A 299 0.28 18.92 -8.94
N LEU A 300 -0.88 18.39 -8.64
CA LEU A 300 -1.95 19.11 -7.95
C LEU A 300 -2.18 18.50 -6.56
N GLU A 301 -2.47 19.38 -5.59
CA GLU A 301 -3.20 19.02 -4.38
C GLU A 301 -4.69 19.32 -4.62
N VAL A 302 -5.54 18.35 -4.30
CA VAL A 302 -6.97 18.41 -4.58
C VAL A 302 -7.75 18.18 -3.30
N GLU A 303 -8.65 19.09 -2.93
CA GLU A 303 -9.63 18.88 -1.86
C GLU A 303 -10.95 18.39 -2.46
N LEU A 304 -11.40 17.23 -1.99
CA LEU A 304 -12.68 16.64 -2.42
C LEU A 304 -13.80 17.13 -1.51
N VAL A 305 -14.55 18.14 -1.96
CA VAL A 305 -15.65 18.74 -1.18
C VAL A 305 -16.91 17.89 -1.23
N THR A 306 -17.29 17.41 -2.41
CA THR A 306 -18.35 16.40 -2.59
C THR A 306 -17.71 15.05 -2.89
N GLY A 307 -18.44 13.94 -2.76
CA GLY A 307 -17.90 12.58 -2.89
C GLY A 307 -18.61 11.75 -3.97
N ARG A 308 -18.57 12.19 -5.25
CA ARG A 308 -19.17 11.42 -6.35
C ARG A 308 -18.21 10.37 -6.89
N THR A 309 -18.74 9.33 -7.51
CA THR A 309 -17.93 8.29 -8.17
C THR A 309 -16.98 8.93 -9.17
N HIS A 310 -15.70 8.54 -9.18
CA HIS A 310 -14.65 9.05 -10.06
C HIS A 310 -14.51 10.58 -10.09
N GLN A 311 -15.00 11.32 -9.09
CA GLN A 311 -15.15 12.78 -9.16
C GLN A 311 -13.88 13.51 -9.59
N ILE A 312 -12.77 13.32 -8.90
CA ILE A 312 -11.50 14.01 -9.22
C ILE A 312 -11.07 13.70 -10.65
N ARG A 313 -11.18 12.44 -11.05
CA ARG A 313 -10.79 11.92 -12.38
C ARG A 313 -11.60 12.60 -13.49
N ALA A 314 -12.92 12.55 -13.37
CA ALA A 314 -13.83 13.13 -14.36
C ALA A 314 -13.74 14.67 -14.40
N HIS A 315 -13.62 15.34 -13.25
CA HIS A 315 -13.59 16.80 -13.16
C HIS A 315 -12.30 17.37 -13.77
N LEU A 316 -11.13 16.77 -13.45
CA LEU A 316 -9.86 17.21 -14.01
C LEU A 316 -9.75 16.92 -15.52
N ALA A 317 -10.31 15.79 -15.98
CA ALA A 317 -10.41 15.50 -17.42
C ALA A 317 -11.30 16.51 -18.14
N HIS A 318 -12.42 16.92 -17.52
CA HIS A 318 -13.36 17.91 -18.08
C HIS A 318 -12.71 19.27 -18.33
N ILE A 319 -11.81 19.71 -17.47
CA ILE A 319 -11.03 20.95 -17.66
C ILE A 319 -9.76 20.75 -18.53
N GLY A 320 -9.64 19.63 -19.24
CA GLY A 320 -8.51 19.37 -20.14
C GLY A 320 -7.20 18.96 -19.47
N CYS A 321 -7.24 18.64 -18.17
CA CYS A 321 -6.07 18.22 -17.38
C CYS A 321 -6.25 16.80 -16.83
N PRO A 322 -6.35 15.74 -17.67
CA PRO A 322 -6.60 14.38 -17.24
C PRO A 322 -5.44 13.83 -16.39
N ILE A 323 -5.77 12.94 -15.45
CA ILE A 323 -4.79 12.31 -14.56
C ILE A 323 -3.91 11.34 -15.35
N LEU A 324 -2.61 11.43 -15.14
CA LEU A 324 -1.61 10.53 -15.73
C LEU A 324 -1.85 9.08 -15.28
N GLY A 325 -1.87 8.15 -16.23
CA GLY A 325 -2.11 6.72 -15.97
C GLY A 325 -3.57 6.35 -15.71
N ASP A 326 -4.51 7.30 -15.85
CA ASP A 326 -5.94 7.00 -15.75
C ASP A 326 -6.40 6.21 -16.98
N ASP A 327 -7.07 5.07 -16.75
CA ASP A 327 -7.52 4.14 -17.79
C ASP A 327 -8.82 4.56 -18.48
N LYS A 328 -9.68 5.36 -17.78
CA LYS A 328 -11.00 5.77 -18.27
C LYS A 328 -11.05 7.21 -18.76
N TYR A 329 -10.48 8.14 -18.00
CA TYR A 329 -10.55 9.57 -18.26
C TYR A 329 -9.21 10.14 -18.74
N GLY A 330 -8.15 9.32 -18.73
CA GLY A 330 -6.81 9.72 -19.09
C GLY A 330 -6.59 9.84 -20.61
N ASP A 331 -5.52 10.51 -20.97
CA ASP A 331 -5.02 10.56 -22.33
C ASP A 331 -4.14 9.34 -22.62
N ARG A 332 -4.60 8.44 -23.49
CA ARG A 332 -3.92 7.16 -23.78
C ARG A 332 -2.54 7.34 -24.41
N GLU A 333 -2.41 8.28 -25.34
CA GLU A 333 -1.13 8.55 -26.03
C GLU A 333 -0.12 9.14 -25.03
N PHE A 334 -0.56 10.06 -24.20
CA PHE A 334 0.24 10.63 -23.13
C PHE A 334 0.68 9.58 -22.10
N ASN A 335 -0.21 8.71 -21.68
CA ASN A 335 0.09 7.62 -20.74
C ASN A 335 1.14 6.66 -21.32
N LYS A 336 1.00 6.28 -22.62
CA LYS A 336 1.93 5.42 -23.32
C LYS A 336 3.32 6.06 -23.47
N ALA A 337 3.38 7.32 -23.90
CA ALA A 337 4.62 8.08 -24.01
C ALA A 337 5.38 8.18 -22.68
N ASN A 338 4.65 8.29 -21.57
CA ASN A 338 5.22 8.35 -20.23
C ASN A 338 5.41 6.97 -19.56
N LYS A 339 5.11 5.88 -20.27
CA LYS A 339 5.16 4.49 -19.73
C LYS A 339 4.42 4.35 -18.39
N LYS A 340 3.31 5.08 -18.22
CA LYS A 340 2.52 5.10 -16.98
C LYS A 340 1.16 4.47 -17.22
N TYR A 341 0.95 3.32 -16.57
CA TYR A 341 -0.26 2.50 -16.70
C TYR A 341 -1.05 2.40 -15.38
N ALA A 342 -0.53 3.00 -14.34
CA ALA A 342 -1.17 3.08 -13.04
C ALA A 342 -1.53 4.54 -12.75
N GLN A 343 -2.76 4.75 -12.29
CA GLN A 343 -3.35 6.07 -12.00
C GLN A 343 -2.51 6.84 -10.98
N ALA A 344 -2.05 8.03 -11.35
CA ALA A 344 -1.27 8.91 -10.48
C ALA A 344 -2.19 9.75 -9.59
N LEU A 345 -3.00 9.08 -8.76
CA LEU A 345 -3.92 9.70 -7.79
C LEU A 345 -3.80 9.00 -6.45
N ARG A 346 -3.57 9.78 -5.39
CA ARG A 346 -3.38 9.29 -4.04
C ARG A 346 -4.10 10.15 -3.01
N SER A 347 -4.86 9.53 -2.10
CA SER A 347 -5.37 10.19 -0.90
C SER A 347 -4.21 10.36 0.09
N VAL A 348 -3.84 11.60 0.39
CA VAL A 348 -2.59 11.92 1.14
C VAL A 348 -2.86 12.44 2.54
N ARG A 349 -4.03 13.05 2.77
CA ARG A 349 -4.39 13.65 4.05
C ARG A 349 -5.90 13.60 4.25
N VAL A 350 -6.30 13.27 5.46
CA VAL A 350 -7.67 13.36 5.95
C VAL A 350 -7.64 14.17 7.23
N GLU A 351 -8.43 15.23 7.29
CA GLU A 351 -8.60 16.07 8.47
C GLU A 351 -9.97 15.77 9.08
N LEU A 352 -9.96 15.48 10.36
CA LEU A 352 -11.13 15.14 11.15
C LEU A 352 -11.39 16.31 12.12
N HIS A 353 -12.53 16.96 11.99
CA HIS A 353 -12.98 18.01 12.89
C HIS A 353 -14.26 17.52 13.55
N PHE A 354 -14.16 17.01 14.76
CA PHE A 354 -15.31 16.61 15.53
C PHE A 354 -15.76 17.79 16.42
N PRO A 355 -17.07 18.10 16.51
CA PRO A 355 -17.58 19.02 17.51
C PRO A 355 -17.34 18.45 18.91
N GLU A 356 -17.24 19.33 19.94
CA GLU A 356 -16.97 18.94 21.33
C GLU A 356 -17.94 17.90 21.90
N GLU A 357 -19.17 17.83 21.36
CA GLU A 357 -20.20 16.83 21.71
C GLU A 357 -20.26 15.65 20.73
N SER A 358 -19.16 15.31 20.06
CA SER A 358 -19.20 14.22 19.09
C SER A 358 -19.52 12.87 19.76
N SER A 359 -20.36 12.07 19.10
CA SER A 359 -20.72 10.73 19.55
C SER A 359 -19.51 9.77 19.67
N LEU A 360 -18.36 10.18 19.14
CA LEU A 360 -17.12 9.42 19.14
C LEU A 360 -16.28 9.64 20.41
N GLY A 361 -16.59 10.68 21.22
CA GLY A 361 -15.87 10.95 22.47
C GLY A 361 -14.42 11.44 22.28
N TYR A 362 -14.20 12.21 21.22
CA TYR A 362 -12.96 12.95 20.97
C TYR A 362 -13.14 14.43 21.28
#